data_477c9b24f51558b05bde858d748ee2ce
#
_entry.id   477c9b24f51558b05bde858d748ee2ce
#
_cell.length_a   1.000
_cell.length_b   1.000
_cell.length_c   1.000
_cell.angle_alpha   90.00
_cell.angle_beta   90.00
_cell.angle_gamma   90.00
#
_symmetry.space_group_name_H-M   'P 1'
#
loop_
_entity.id
_entity.type
_entity.pdbx_description
1 polymer ?
#
loop_
_entity_poly.entity_id
_entity_poly.type
_entity_poly.pdbx_seq_one_letter_code
_entity_poly.pdbx_strand_id
1 'polypeptide(L)'
;MNASLQKRLRGAAVSILAAGFLAPAAFAQTSAPAPTGVRGAIVSASGDNLVVKTNRGAEQAIKLDKDTRVAAISLANINDIKPGSYIGAAGIPQPDGSQKALEVHVFPPALAGTGDGHRPFDLAPNSTMTNGTVGDVVASNGRTLTLKYKGGEKKIVVPEDVPIVNIEAGDRSLLVAGAKVVVRARKNPDGSMTAVSISAGKNGVAPPM
;
A
#
# COMPACT_ATOMS: atom_id res chain seq x y z
N MET A 1 -21.10 22.48 -93.34
CA MET A 1 -20.12 23.57 -93.09
C MET A 1 -19.48 23.30 -91.75
N ASN A 2 -18.21 22.99 -91.70
CA ASN A 2 -17.20 23.30 -90.69
C ASN A 2 -17.35 22.72 -89.27
N ALA A 3 -16.39 22.30 -88.67
CA ALA A 3 -14.96 22.08 -88.88
C ALA A 3 -14.46 21.32 -87.66
N SER A 4 -13.51 20.48 -87.89
CA SER A 4 -12.69 19.75 -86.88
C SER A 4 -12.14 20.59 -85.75
N LEU A 5 -12.04 20.05 -84.58
CA LEU A 5 -10.92 20.36 -83.67
C LEU A 5 -10.59 19.17 -82.77
N GLN A 6 -9.48 18.55 -83.07
CA GLN A 6 -8.82 17.58 -82.23
C GLN A 6 -8.28 18.26 -80.94
N LYS A 7 -8.61 17.74 -79.78
CA LYS A 7 -7.90 18.10 -78.57
C LYS A 7 -7.19 16.87 -77.98
N ARG A 8 -5.88 17.08 -77.91
CA ARG A 8 -4.86 16.14 -77.43
C ARG A 8 -5.12 15.81 -75.94
N LEU A 9 -5.23 14.53 -75.60
CA LEU A 9 -5.12 14.06 -74.26
C LEU A 9 -3.66 14.19 -73.80
N ARG A 10 -3.44 14.97 -72.75
CA ARG A 10 -2.24 14.91 -71.89
C ARG A 10 -2.52 14.09 -70.70
N GLY A 11 -1.87 12.94 -70.60
CA GLY A 11 -1.93 12.10 -69.39
C GLY A 11 -1.20 12.78 -68.22
N ALA A 12 -1.90 12.91 -67.13
CA ALA A 12 -1.34 13.26 -65.84
C ALA A 12 -1.14 11.96 -65.04
N ALA A 13 0.10 11.59 -64.85
CA ALA A 13 0.47 10.49 -63.96
C ALA A 13 0.27 10.98 -62.49
N VAL A 14 -0.69 10.37 -61.77
CA VAL A 14 -0.88 10.60 -60.36
C VAL A 14 0.03 9.61 -59.62
N SER A 15 1.13 10.12 -59.06
CA SER A 15 1.99 9.38 -58.16
C SER A 15 1.35 9.33 -56.77
N ILE A 16 0.87 8.17 -56.36
CA ILE A 16 0.38 7.93 -55.00
C ILE A 16 1.59 7.68 -54.09
N LEU A 17 1.96 8.66 -53.28
CA LEU A 17 2.89 8.47 -52.16
C LEU A 17 2.15 7.72 -51.06
N ALA A 18 2.46 6.45 -50.85
CA ALA A 18 2.03 5.69 -49.68
C ALA A 18 2.87 6.11 -48.46
N ALA A 19 2.32 7.01 -47.64
CA ALA A 19 2.88 7.33 -46.33
C ALA A 19 2.61 6.17 -45.38
N GLY A 20 3.61 5.35 -45.15
CA GLY A 20 3.54 4.29 -44.12
C GLY A 20 3.48 4.90 -42.73
N PHE A 21 2.35 4.83 -42.07
CA PHE A 21 2.21 5.13 -40.63
C PHE A 21 2.87 4.00 -39.82
N LEU A 22 4.11 4.22 -39.38
CA LEU A 22 4.69 3.42 -38.28
C LEU A 22 3.96 3.80 -36.99
N ALA A 23 2.99 3.00 -36.58
CA ALA A 23 2.39 3.10 -35.25
C ALA A 23 3.45 2.72 -34.19
N PRO A 24 3.73 3.56 -33.18
CA PRO A 24 4.61 3.17 -32.09
C PRO A 24 3.98 2.01 -31.35
N ALA A 25 4.71 0.88 -31.25
CA ALA A 25 4.33 -0.23 -30.40
C ALA A 25 4.33 0.26 -28.95
N ALA A 26 3.15 0.45 -28.38
CA ALA A 26 3.00 0.73 -26.97
C ALA A 26 3.44 -0.52 -26.19
N PHE A 27 4.63 -0.50 -25.59
CA PHE A 27 5.05 -1.50 -24.62
C PHE A 27 4.12 -1.38 -23.41
N ALA A 28 3.19 -2.30 -23.29
CA ALA A 28 2.40 -2.46 -22.09
C ALA A 28 3.37 -2.80 -20.94
N GLN A 29 3.65 -1.82 -20.08
CA GLN A 29 4.34 -2.08 -18.82
C GLN A 29 3.41 -2.93 -17.96
N THR A 30 3.66 -4.23 -17.90
CA THR A 30 3.05 -5.11 -16.92
C THR A 30 3.53 -4.68 -15.54
N SER A 31 2.74 -3.87 -14.86
CA SER A 31 3.00 -3.53 -13.46
C SER A 31 3.02 -4.82 -12.64
N ALA A 32 4.08 -5.01 -11.85
CA ALA A 32 4.17 -6.16 -10.96
C ALA A 32 2.94 -6.20 -10.03
N PRO A 33 2.38 -7.39 -9.74
CA PRO A 33 1.25 -7.52 -8.84
C PRO A 33 1.53 -6.85 -7.48
N ALA A 34 0.52 -6.18 -6.93
CA ALA A 34 0.64 -5.55 -5.63
C ALA A 34 1.00 -6.59 -4.54
N PRO A 35 1.86 -6.25 -3.57
CA PRO A 35 2.21 -7.18 -2.50
C PRO A 35 0.98 -7.62 -1.70
N THR A 36 0.91 -8.90 -1.38
CA THR A 36 -0.15 -9.50 -0.57
C THR A 36 0.24 -9.49 0.91
N GLY A 37 -0.73 -9.28 1.80
CA GLY A 37 -0.51 -9.34 3.26
C GLY A 37 -0.59 -10.78 3.77
N VAL A 38 0.48 -11.26 4.43
CA VAL A 38 0.49 -12.53 5.19
C VAL A 38 0.56 -12.18 6.67
N ARG A 39 -0.45 -12.56 7.43
CA ARG A 39 -0.57 -12.27 8.86
C ARG A 39 -0.51 -13.55 9.67
N GLY A 40 0.33 -13.59 10.72
CA GLY A 40 0.47 -14.80 11.53
C GLY A 40 1.60 -14.74 12.55
N ALA A 41 2.11 -15.91 12.92
CA ALA A 41 3.26 -16.05 13.80
C ALA A 41 4.40 -16.76 13.09
N ILE A 42 5.62 -16.34 13.38
CA ILE A 42 6.82 -17.00 12.86
C ILE A 42 6.93 -18.40 13.47
N VAL A 43 7.06 -19.41 12.64
CA VAL A 43 7.41 -20.79 13.01
C VAL A 43 8.91 -20.92 13.08
N SER A 44 9.60 -20.46 12.05
CA SER A 44 11.06 -20.49 11.96
C SER A 44 11.58 -19.35 11.09
N ALA A 45 12.80 -18.88 11.42
CA ALA A 45 13.57 -17.98 10.61
C ALA A 45 15.02 -18.49 10.56
N SER A 46 15.55 -18.71 9.37
CA SER A 46 16.91 -19.19 9.17
C SER A 46 17.49 -18.63 7.87
N GLY A 47 18.56 -17.84 8.01
CA GLY A 47 19.16 -17.14 6.87
C GLY A 47 18.13 -16.25 6.16
N ASP A 48 17.91 -16.53 4.88
CA ASP A 48 16.95 -15.81 4.04
C ASP A 48 15.60 -16.53 3.93
N ASN A 49 15.28 -17.46 4.81
CA ASN A 49 14.02 -18.20 4.81
C ASN A 49 13.23 -17.90 6.08
N LEU A 50 11.96 -17.54 5.88
CA LEU A 50 10.98 -17.29 6.94
C LEU A 50 9.78 -18.22 6.72
N VAL A 51 9.35 -18.92 7.76
CA VAL A 51 8.10 -19.70 7.75
C VAL A 51 7.12 -19.04 8.71
N VAL A 52 5.95 -18.67 8.19
CA VAL A 52 4.87 -18.03 8.97
C VAL A 52 3.66 -18.94 9.00
N LYS A 53 3.20 -19.30 10.19
CA LYS A 53 1.88 -19.91 10.38
C LYS A 53 0.84 -18.81 10.34
N THR A 54 0.04 -18.80 9.29
CA THR A 54 -0.99 -17.77 9.08
C THR A 54 -2.11 -17.87 10.12
N ASN A 55 -2.87 -16.81 10.32
CA ASN A 55 -4.06 -16.82 11.18
C ASN A 55 -5.14 -17.82 10.71
N ARG A 56 -5.05 -18.31 9.48
CA ARG A 56 -5.91 -19.37 8.92
C ARG A 56 -5.35 -20.78 9.15
N GLY A 57 -4.20 -20.91 9.82
CA GLY A 57 -3.56 -22.19 10.18
C GLY A 57 -2.58 -22.75 9.15
N ALA A 58 -2.55 -22.24 7.93
CA ALA A 58 -1.59 -22.67 6.90
C ALA A 58 -0.18 -22.14 7.18
N GLU A 59 0.84 -22.92 6.88
CA GLU A 59 2.23 -22.47 6.88
C GLU A 59 2.61 -21.93 5.51
N GLN A 60 3.23 -20.75 5.51
CA GLN A 60 3.69 -20.05 4.33
C GLN A 60 5.19 -19.82 4.40
N ALA A 61 5.92 -20.40 3.46
CA ALA A 61 7.34 -20.11 3.26
C ALA A 61 7.50 -18.78 2.50
N ILE A 62 8.38 -17.91 2.99
CA ILE A 62 8.63 -16.58 2.44
C ILE A 62 10.14 -16.36 2.41
N LYS A 63 10.67 -15.95 1.27
CA LYS A 63 12.07 -15.57 1.12
C LYS A 63 12.27 -14.13 1.61
N LEU A 64 13.40 -13.92 2.27
CA LEU A 64 13.91 -12.59 2.59
C LEU A 64 15.02 -12.25 1.59
N ASP A 65 15.16 -10.99 1.24
CA ASP A 65 16.28 -10.49 0.47
C ASP A 65 16.95 -9.30 1.19
N LYS A 66 18.00 -8.74 0.60
CA LYS A 66 18.72 -7.60 1.18
C LYS A 66 17.87 -6.34 1.28
N ASP A 67 16.83 -6.25 0.47
CA ASP A 67 15.94 -5.09 0.38
C ASP A 67 14.67 -5.26 1.26
N THR A 68 14.50 -6.43 1.90
CA THR A 68 13.41 -6.70 2.84
C THR A 68 13.52 -5.78 4.06
N ARG A 69 12.55 -4.88 4.20
CA ARG A 69 12.50 -3.94 5.32
C ARG A 69 11.81 -4.58 6.51
N VAL A 70 12.38 -4.41 7.70
CA VAL A 70 11.77 -4.87 8.96
C VAL A 70 11.46 -3.65 9.82
N ALA A 71 10.22 -3.58 10.32
CA ALA A 71 9.77 -2.59 11.29
C ALA A 71 9.38 -3.29 12.59
N ALA A 72 9.71 -2.67 13.70
CA ALA A 72 9.25 -3.07 15.03
C ALA A 72 7.91 -2.40 15.32
N ILE A 73 6.98 -3.15 15.92
CA ILE A 73 5.67 -2.67 16.32
C ILE A 73 5.55 -2.77 17.85
N SER A 74 5.29 -1.63 18.49
CA SER A 74 5.05 -1.52 19.92
C SER A 74 3.71 -0.85 20.22
N LEU A 75 3.12 -1.07 21.39
CA LEU A 75 1.90 -0.37 21.77
C LEU A 75 2.15 1.13 21.94
N ALA A 76 1.18 1.93 21.58
CA ALA A 76 1.13 3.36 21.76
C ALA A 76 -0.17 3.79 22.44
N ASN A 77 -0.21 5.02 22.92
CA ASN A 77 -1.39 5.62 23.55
C ASN A 77 -1.98 6.69 22.61
N ILE A 78 -3.30 6.85 22.67
CA ILE A 78 -3.97 7.95 21.93
C ILE A 78 -3.44 9.32 22.33
N ASN A 79 -3.05 9.48 23.59
CA ASN A 79 -2.50 10.72 24.12
C ASN A 79 -1.12 11.10 23.57
N ASP A 80 -0.44 10.14 22.93
CA ASP A 80 0.85 10.38 22.26
C ASP A 80 0.65 11.01 20.86
N ILE A 81 -0.57 10.91 20.32
CA ILE A 81 -0.94 11.49 19.03
C ILE A 81 -1.30 12.96 19.23
N LYS A 82 -0.55 13.85 18.58
CA LYS A 82 -0.69 15.30 18.68
C LYS A 82 -0.82 15.94 17.30
N PRO A 83 -1.32 17.17 17.20
CA PRO A 83 -1.21 17.94 15.97
C PRO A 83 0.22 17.89 15.43
N GLY A 84 0.37 17.62 14.14
CA GLY A 84 1.66 17.42 13.48
C GLY A 84 2.17 15.97 13.49
N SER A 85 1.62 15.05 14.28
CA SER A 85 1.94 13.62 14.18
C SER A 85 1.58 13.10 12.80
N TYR A 86 2.41 12.24 12.21
CA TYR A 86 2.08 11.50 10.99
C TYR A 86 1.58 10.11 11.37
N ILE A 87 0.35 9.79 11.02
CA ILE A 87 -0.27 8.53 11.39
C ILE A 87 -0.95 7.86 10.19
N GLY A 88 -1.18 6.57 10.31
CA GLY A 88 -2.09 5.82 9.46
C GLY A 88 -3.24 5.27 10.28
N ALA A 89 -4.42 5.20 9.68
CA ALA A 89 -5.58 4.55 10.26
C ALA A 89 -6.27 3.66 9.22
N ALA A 90 -6.36 2.37 9.51
CA ALA A 90 -7.25 1.48 8.78
C ALA A 90 -8.63 1.50 9.45
N GLY A 91 -9.69 1.56 8.66
CA GLY A 91 -11.03 1.63 9.22
C GLY A 91 -12.15 1.48 8.19
N ILE A 92 -13.36 1.51 8.69
CA ILE A 92 -14.59 1.38 7.90
C ILE A 92 -15.18 2.77 7.65
N PRO A 93 -15.43 3.15 6.39
CA PRO A 93 -16.15 4.38 6.06
C PRO A 93 -17.52 4.43 6.73
N GLN A 94 -17.91 5.60 7.22
CA GLN A 94 -19.19 5.84 7.86
C GLN A 94 -20.09 6.71 6.95
N PRO A 95 -21.43 6.65 7.13
CA PRO A 95 -22.35 7.44 6.32
C PRO A 95 -22.15 8.96 6.39
N ASP A 96 -21.60 9.47 7.50
CA ASP A 96 -21.27 10.88 7.70
C ASP A 96 -19.94 11.31 7.04
N GLY A 97 -19.31 10.42 6.27
CA GLY A 97 -18.05 10.65 5.60
C GLY A 97 -16.82 10.44 6.49
N SER A 98 -16.99 10.19 7.79
CA SER A 98 -15.89 9.83 8.68
C SER A 98 -15.42 8.39 8.44
N GLN A 99 -14.34 8.00 9.11
CA GLN A 99 -13.83 6.63 9.12
C GLN A 99 -13.75 6.14 10.57
N LYS A 100 -14.44 5.06 10.91
CA LYS A 100 -14.30 4.37 12.19
C LYS A 100 -13.06 3.48 12.14
N ALA A 101 -12.05 3.81 12.95
CA ALA A 101 -10.79 3.07 12.98
C ALA A 101 -10.98 1.62 13.44
N LEU A 102 -10.24 0.72 12.82
CA LEU A 102 -10.00 -0.67 13.26
C LEU A 102 -8.60 -0.79 13.85
N GLU A 103 -7.69 0.10 13.47
CA GLU A 103 -6.36 0.25 14.02
C GLU A 103 -5.81 1.65 13.71
N VAL A 104 -4.84 2.09 14.51
CA VAL A 104 -4.07 3.31 14.25
C VAL A 104 -2.59 3.01 14.45
N HIS A 105 -1.75 3.49 13.54
CA HIS A 105 -0.30 3.39 13.69
C HIS A 105 0.36 4.75 13.55
N VAL A 106 1.32 5.02 14.42
CA VAL A 106 2.09 6.25 14.47
C VAL A 106 3.43 6.00 13.78
N PHE A 107 3.74 6.84 12.82
CA PHE A 107 5.03 6.78 12.13
C PHE A 107 6.08 7.62 12.88
N PRO A 108 7.34 7.16 12.94
CA PRO A 108 8.42 8.03 13.38
C PRO A 108 8.62 9.18 12.38
N PRO A 109 9.16 10.33 12.80
CA PRO A 109 9.36 11.49 11.93
C PRO A 109 10.10 11.17 10.61
N ALA A 110 11.07 10.26 10.65
CA ALA A 110 11.81 9.83 9.46
C ALA A 110 10.97 9.11 8.39
N LEU A 111 9.79 8.62 8.76
CA LEU A 111 8.85 7.94 7.86
C LEU A 111 7.59 8.78 7.57
N ALA A 112 7.57 10.05 7.99
CA ALA A 112 6.48 10.95 7.64
C ALA A 112 6.32 11.05 6.11
N GLY A 113 5.06 11.06 5.63
CA GLY A 113 4.75 11.01 4.20
C GLY A 113 4.66 9.61 3.60
N THR A 114 5.04 8.55 4.34
CA THR A 114 4.95 7.18 3.83
C THR A 114 3.51 6.81 3.51
N GLY A 115 3.25 6.47 2.23
CA GLY A 115 1.93 6.04 1.77
C GLY A 115 0.84 7.08 1.97
N ASP A 116 1.16 8.38 1.95
CA ASP A 116 0.22 9.49 2.10
C ASP A 116 -1.00 9.31 1.18
N GLY A 117 -2.19 9.56 1.73
CA GLY A 117 -3.44 9.46 0.99
C GLY A 117 -4.49 8.56 1.61
N HIS A 118 -5.60 8.42 0.88
CA HIS A 118 -6.74 7.57 1.23
C HIS A 118 -6.98 6.53 0.13
N ARG A 119 -7.07 5.24 0.50
CA ARG A 119 -7.17 4.13 -0.46
C ARG A 119 -7.88 2.90 0.12
N PRO A 120 -8.43 1.99 -0.70
CA PRO A 120 -8.90 0.68 -0.24
C PRO A 120 -7.80 -0.08 0.50
N PHE A 121 -8.20 -0.86 1.50
CA PHE A 121 -7.30 -1.67 2.32
C PHE A 121 -7.88 -3.06 2.61
N ASP A 122 -7.02 -4.02 2.97
CA ASP A 122 -7.37 -5.44 3.09
C ASP A 122 -7.52 -5.95 4.54
N LEU A 123 -7.70 -5.04 5.51
CA LEU A 123 -7.85 -5.43 6.92
C LEU A 123 -9.23 -6.05 7.20
N ALA A 124 -10.27 -5.52 6.59
CA ALA A 124 -11.64 -6.03 6.66
C ALA A 124 -12.39 -5.72 5.34
N PRO A 125 -13.55 -6.35 5.08
CA PRO A 125 -14.40 -5.98 3.95
C PRO A 125 -14.71 -4.47 3.96
N ASN A 126 -14.56 -3.82 2.80
CA ASN A 126 -14.78 -2.38 2.60
C ASN A 126 -13.89 -1.46 3.45
N SER A 127 -12.83 -1.99 4.09
CA SER A 127 -11.92 -1.15 4.84
C SER A 127 -11.06 -0.27 3.94
N THR A 128 -10.70 0.89 4.46
CA THR A 128 -9.81 1.85 3.82
C THR A 128 -8.65 2.19 4.74
N MET A 129 -7.52 2.57 4.16
CA MET A 129 -6.35 3.11 4.85
C MET A 129 -6.24 4.59 4.55
N THR A 130 -6.10 5.39 5.59
CA THR A 130 -5.80 6.82 5.48
C THR A 130 -4.49 7.10 6.18
N ASN A 131 -3.48 7.54 5.45
CA ASN A 131 -2.22 8.03 6.01
C ASN A 131 -2.14 9.54 5.80
N GLY A 132 -1.79 10.26 6.84
CA GLY A 132 -1.71 11.72 6.79
C GLY A 132 -1.18 12.34 8.07
N THR A 133 -1.04 13.66 8.02
CA THR A 133 -0.65 14.46 9.18
C THR A 133 -1.90 14.80 10.00
N VAL A 134 -1.82 14.63 11.30
CA VAL A 134 -2.86 15.06 12.23
C VAL A 134 -2.92 16.58 12.21
N GLY A 135 -4.04 17.13 11.72
CA GLY A 135 -4.32 18.56 11.79
C GLY A 135 -4.83 18.95 13.17
N ASP A 136 -5.99 18.39 13.51
CA ASP A 136 -6.66 18.65 14.78
C ASP A 136 -6.99 17.35 15.51
N VAL A 137 -6.90 17.40 16.83
CA VAL A 137 -7.43 16.39 17.74
C VAL A 137 -8.71 16.99 18.32
N VAL A 138 -9.86 16.58 17.77
CA VAL A 138 -11.17 17.12 18.16
C VAL A 138 -11.92 16.04 18.91
N ALA A 139 -12.38 16.35 20.07
CA ALA A 139 -13.50 15.87 20.85
C ALA A 139 -13.16 15.90 22.33
N SER A 140 -14.18 15.93 23.18
CA SER A 140 -14.08 15.94 24.63
C SER A 140 -13.27 14.75 25.24
N ASN A 141 -12.96 13.72 24.42
CA ASN A 141 -12.17 12.56 24.82
C ASN A 141 -10.89 12.34 23.98
N GLY A 142 -10.52 13.28 23.10
CA GLY A 142 -9.32 13.17 22.26
C GLY A 142 -9.32 12.05 21.23
N ARG A 143 -10.46 11.39 20.97
CA ARG A 143 -10.53 10.19 20.12
C ARG A 143 -11.10 10.43 18.73
N THR A 144 -11.22 11.67 18.31
CA THR A 144 -11.54 12.06 16.93
C THR A 144 -10.39 12.89 16.37
N LEU A 145 -9.78 12.39 15.32
CA LEU A 145 -8.61 12.97 14.67
C LEU A 145 -8.99 13.44 13.27
N THR A 146 -8.52 14.61 12.86
CA THR A 146 -8.60 15.04 11.46
C THR A 146 -7.25 14.80 10.80
N LEU A 147 -7.19 13.89 9.83
CA LEU A 147 -6.00 13.61 9.04
C LEU A 147 -6.03 14.41 7.75
N LYS A 148 -4.97 15.20 7.52
CA LYS A 148 -4.72 15.92 6.27
C LYS A 148 -3.73 15.14 5.43
N TYR A 149 -4.06 14.89 4.16
CA TYR A 149 -3.25 14.14 3.21
C TYR A 149 -3.35 14.79 1.82
N LYS A 150 -2.49 14.36 0.91
CA LYS A 150 -2.55 14.83 -0.48
C LYS A 150 -3.88 14.44 -1.12
N GLY A 151 -4.70 15.44 -1.41
CA GLY A 151 -6.02 15.26 -2.03
C GLY A 151 -7.21 15.43 -1.08
N GLY A 152 -6.97 15.74 0.21
CA GLY A 152 -8.08 16.04 1.12
C GLY A 152 -7.78 15.85 2.61
N GLU A 153 -8.87 15.71 3.34
CA GLU A 153 -8.83 15.39 4.76
C GLU A 153 -9.85 14.31 5.11
N LYS A 154 -9.64 13.62 6.21
CA LYS A 154 -10.52 12.57 6.72
C LYS A 154 -10.64 12.67 8.23
N LYS A 155 -11.88 12.69 8.71
CA LYS A 155 -12.17 12.53 10.13
C LYS A 155 -12.07 11.05 10.50
N ILE A 156 -11.23 10.74 11.50
CA ILE A 156 -11.01 9.40 12.02
C ILE A 156 -11.58 9.32 13.43
N VAL A 157 -12.54 8.46 13.64
CA VAL A 157 -13.09 8.15 14.96
C VAL A 157 -12.37 6.91 15.49
N VAL A 158 -11.70 7.02 16.63
CA VAL A 158 -10.90 5.95 17.23
C VAL A 158 -11.63 5.40 18.47
N PRO A 159 -12.33 4.24 18.38
CA PRO A 159 -12.95 3.59 19.54
C PRO A 159 -11.92 3.25 20.62
N GLU A 160 -12.38 3.03 21.86
CA GLU A 160 -11.48 2.77 23.00
C GLU A 160 -10.73 1.44 22.90
N ASP A 161 -11.35 0.46 22.31
CA ASP A 161 -10.83 -0.91 22.11
C ASP A 161 -9.90 -1.05 20.89
N VAL A 162 -9.73 0.02 20.11
CA VAL A 162 -8.90 0.00 18.91
C VAL A 162 -7.42 0.04 19.28
N PRO A 163 -6.60 -0.90 18.76
CA PRO A 163 -5.17 -0.90 19.00
C PRO A 163 -4.50 0.31 18.33
N ILE A 164 -3.65 0.97 19.10
CA ILE A 164 -2.78 2.05 18.65
C ILE A 164 -1.35 1.57 18.82
N VAL A 165 -0.55 1.66 17.76
CA VAL A 165 0.82 1.16 17.76
C VAL A 165 1.80 2.18 17.20
N ASN A 166 3.05 2.13 17.66
CA ASN A 166 4.17 2.81 17.04
C ASN A 166 4.82 1.90 15.99
N ILE A 167 5.23 2.49 14.89
CA ILE A 167 6.15 1.90 13.93
C ILE A 167 7.54 2.43 14.25
N GLU A 168 8.48 1.53 14.49
CA GLU A 168 9.88 1.85 14.76
C GLU A 168 10.78 1.16 13.73
N ALA A 169 12.00 1.68 13.55
CA ALA A 169 13.01 0.95 12.79
C ALA A 169 13.29 -0.39 13.48
N GLY A 170 13.33 -1.45 12.70
CA GLY A 170 13.63 -2.79 13.18
C GLY A 170 14.66 -3.48 12.28
N ASP A 171 15.09 -4.64 12.69
CA ASP A 171 16.01 -5.49 11.96
C ASP A 171 15.62 -6.98 12.06
N ARG A 172 16.40 -7.84 11.43
CA ARG A 172 16.11 -9.28 11.37
C ARG A 172 16.17 -10.00 12.72
N SER A 173 16.76 -9.41 13.76
CA SER A 173 16.79 -9.99 15.11
C SER A 173 15.39 -10.11 15.73
N LEU A 174 14.42 -9.35 15.23
CA LEU A 174 13.00 -9.44 15.61
C LEU A 174 12.29 -10.67 15.03
N LEU A 175 12.89 -11.31 14.01
CA LEU A 175 12.27 -12.42 13.30
C LEU A 175 12.57 -13.75 14.02
N VAL A 176 12.02 -13.90 15.22
CA VAL A 176 12.21 -15.09 16.07
C VAL A 176 10.93 -15.95 16.10
N ALA A 177 11.08 -17.25 16.37
CA ALA A 177 9.92 -18.13 16.51
C ALA A 177 8.92 -17.60 17.55
N GLY A 178 7.63 -17.64 17.23
CA GLY A 178 6.54 -17.10 18.05
C GLY A 178 6.25 -15.62 17.86
N ALA A 179 7.16 -14.84 17.25
CA ALA A 179 6.89 -13.42 16.99
C ALA A 179 5.68 -13.27 16.05
N LYS A 180 4.76 -12.37 16.41
CA LYS A 180 3.61 -12.02 15.57
C LYS A 180 4.06 -11.06 14.49
N VAL A 181 3.66 -11.33 13.25
CA VAL A 181 4.10 -10.55 12.09
C VAL A 181 2.98 -10.27 11.11
N VAL A 182 3.13 -9.16 10.40
CA VAL A 182 2.48 -8.90 9.12
C VAL A 182 3.56 -8.75 8.07
N VAL A 183 3.54 -9.65 7.09
CA VAL A 183 4.49 -9.67 5.97
C VAL A 183 3.78 -9.19 4.71
N ARG A 184 4.29 -8.13 4.11
CA ARG A 184 3.91 -7.72 2.74
C ARG A 184 4.84 -8.44 1.78
N ALA A 185 4.32 -9.42 1.05
CA ALA A 185 5.10 -10.26 0.17
C ALA A 185 4.64 -10.18 -1.28
N ARG A 186 5.59 -10.22 -2.20
CA ARG A 186 5.36 -10.34 -3.63
C ARG A 186 5.37 -11.82 -4.03
N LYS A 187 4.39 -12.23 -4.80
CA LYS A 187 4.40 -13.55 -5.44
C LYS A 187 5.28 -13.50 -6.69
N ASN A 188 6.23 -14.41 -6.77
CA ASN A 188 7.13 -14.54 -7.91
C ASN A 188 6.49 -15.39 -9.03
N PRO A 189 7.01 -15.35 -10.26
CA PRO A 189 6.49 -16.16 -11.37
C PRO A 189 6.53 -17.69 -11.12
N ASP A 190 7.48 -18.16 -10.30
CA ASP A 190 7.61 -19.56 -9.89
C ASP A 190 6.65 -19.96 -8.75
N GLY A 191 5.79 -19.02 -8.31
CA GLY A 191 4.84 -19.23 -7.22
C GLY A 191 5.42 -19.01 -5.82
N SER A 192 6.74 -18.83 -5.67
CA SER A 192 7.36 -18.50 -4.38
C SER A 192 6.98 -17.07 -3.93
N MET A 193 7.16 -16.81 -2.63
CA MET A 193 6.89 -15.50 -2.04
C MET A 193 8.18 -14.84 -1.59
N THR A 194 8.36 -13.55 -1.87
CA THR A 194 9.48 -12.75 -1.36
C THR A 194 8.95 -11.57 -0.56
N ALA A 195 9.44 -11.40 0.67
CA ALA A 195 9.02 -10.31 1.53
C ALA A 195 9.53 -8.96 0.99
N VAL A 196 8.65 -7.98 0.93
CA VAL A 196 8.96 -6.58 0.65
C VAL A 196 9.18 -5.83 1.96
N SER A 197 8.30 -6.10 2.94
CA SER A 197 8.41 -5.55 4.29
C SER A 197 7.77 -6.47 5.31
N ILE A 198 8.28 -6.41 6.54
CA ILE A 198 7.79 -7.17 7.69
C ILE A 198 7.58 -6.20 8.84
N SER A 199 6.36 -6.19 9.38
CA SER A 199 6.05 -5.59 10.68
C SER A 199 6.10 -6.68 11.73
N ALA A 200 7.05 -6.61 12.66
CA ALA A 200 7.23 -7.59 13.72
C ALA A 200 6.88 -6.97 15.08
N GLY A 201 6.02 -7.64 15.83
CA GLY A 201 5.61 -7.18 17.14
C GLY A 201 6.70 -7.35 18.19
N LYS A 202 6.97 -6.30 18.96
CA LYS A 202 7.83 -6.35 20.15
C LYS A 202 7.03 -6.86 21.36
N ASN A 203 7.66 -7.63 22.23
CA ASN A 203 7.08 -8.06 23.49
C ASN A 203 5.70 -8.73 23.36
N GLY A 204 5.51 -9.55 22.32
CA GLY A 204 4.27 -10.28 22.10
C GLY A 204 3.13 -9.47 21.46
N VAL A 205 3.36 -8.20 21.13
CA VAL A 205 2.38 -7.38 20.41
C VAL A 205 2.07 -8.02 19.05
N ALA A 206 0.79 -8.11 18.70
CA ALA A 206 0.40 -8.50 17.35
C ALA A 206 0.25 -7.23 16.50
N PRO A 207 1.02 -7.09 15.40
CA PRO A 207 0.80 -5.99 14.47
C PRO A 207 -0.64 -6.01 13.94
N PRO A 208 -1.40 -4.92 14.06
CA PRO A 208 -2.84 -4.93 13.73
C PRO A 208 -3.13 -4.82 12.23
N MET A 209 -2.17 -4.34 11.42
CA MET A 209 -2.34 -4.10 9.98
C MET A 209 -1.75 -5.21 9.08
#